data_e5490f57fffc998cb77596585e597e35
#
_entry.id   e5490f57fffc998cb77596585e597e35
#
_cell.length_a   1.000
_cell.length_b   1.000
_cell.length_c   1.000
_cell.angle_alpha   90.00
_cell.angle_beta   90.00
_cell.angle_gamma   90.00
#
_symmetry.space_group_name_H-M   'P 1'
#
loop_
_entity.id
_entity.type
_entity.pdbx_description
1 polymer ?
#
loop_
_entity_poly.entity_id
_entity_poly.type
_entity_poly.pdbx_seq_one_letter_code
_entity_poly.pdbx_strand_id
1 'polypeptide(L)'
;MMNSRPTRKPEGRGPFLKLRRMIAGVAASKPFLITVSALAAVVCWSALVASDGTLTRQKVFANVAVSVTGDAALKSRGYIVMDDILGEVPAVKMTVEVTQSNYNRVSGTSYNPHFDLTQITGEGENELSVTYSSQLYGPVVSCEPSAITVHVERYITRRVPVVIEMTGAMPEG
;
A
#
# COMPACT_ATOMS: atom_id res chain seq x y z
N MET A 1 16.67 -23.94 92.10
CA MET A 1 16.61 -24.10 90.62
C MET A 1 15.59 -23.13 90.05
N MET A 2 16.11 -22.02 89.47
CA MET A 2 15.26 -20.90 89.06
C MET A 2 15.21 -20.94 87.55
N ASN A 3 14.02 -21.18 86.92
CA ASN A 3 13.81 -21.38 85.54
C ASN A 3 13.37 -20.03 84.93
N SER A 4 14.30 -19.31 84.30
CA SER A 4 14.05 -18.04 83.62
C SER A 4 13.54 -18.29 82.18
N ARG A 5 12.28 -17.90 81.91
CA ARG A 5 11.67 -17.90 80.63
C ARG A 5 12.21 -16.71 79.81
N PRO A 6 12.62 -16.87 78.51
CA PRO A 6 12.99 -15.78 77.69
C PRO A 6 11.75 -15.02 77.17
N THR A 7 11.72 -13.73 77.46
CA THR A 7 10.72 -12.77 76.91
C THR A 7 10.99 -12.54 75.41
N ARG A 8 10.08 -13.03 74.58
CA ARG A 8 10.08 -12.65 73.10
C ARG A 8 9.72 -11.18 72.95
N LYS A 9 10.68 -10.41 72.49
CA LYS A 9 10.46 -9.02 71.92
C LYS A 9 9.44 -9.07 70.78
N PRO A 10 8.45 -8.16 70.73
CA PRO A 10 7.61 -8.02 69.54
C PRO A 10 8.42 -7.41 68.40
N GLU A 11 8.65 -8.20 67.37
CA GLU A 11 9.26 -7.73 66.11
C GLU A 11 8.40 -6.60 65.54
N GLY A 12 9.08 -5.49 65.27
CA GLY A 12 8.50 -4.26 64.74
C GLY A 12 7.77 -4.52 63.40
N ARG A 13 6.47 -4.31 63.40
CA ARG A 13 5.65 -4.29 62.19
C ARG A 13 6.14 -3.17 61.27
N GLY A 14 7.02 -3.52 60.30
CA GLY A 14 7.62 -2.59 59.35
C GLY A 14 6.57 -1.79 58.55
N PRO A 15 6.92 -0.59 58.12
CA PRO A 15 6.03 0.31 57.38
C PRO A 15 5.37 -0.32 56.14
N PHE A 16 5.98 -1.35 55.59
CA PHE A 16 5.46 -2.14 54.45
C PHE A 16 4.16 -2.85 54.72
N LEU A 17 3.92 -3.33 55.96
CA LEU A 17 2.67 -4.00 56.33
C LEU A 17 1.49 -3.01 56.43
N LYS A 18 1.75 -1.78 56.85
CA LYS A 18 0.72 -0.72 56.87
C LYS A 18 0.37 -0.26 55.48
N LEU A 19 1.37 -0.09 54.59
CA LEU A 19 1.16 0.28 53.18
C LEU A 19 0.36 -0.80 52.44
N ARG A 20 0.69 -2.08 52.62
CA ARG A 20 -0.04 -3.21 52.04
C ARG A 20 -1.51 -3.29 52.50
N ARG A 21 -1.79 -2.95 53.74
CA ARG A 21 -3.18 -2.90 54.28
C ARG A 21 -3.96 -1.69 53.72
N MET A 22 -3.33 -0.53 53.56
CA MET A 22 -3.96 0.63 52.95
C MET A 22 -4.30 0.37 51.46
N ILE A 23 -3.36 -0.20 50.71
CA ILE A 23 -3.58 -0.56 49.30
C ILE A 23 -4.70 -1.62 49.20
N ALA A 24 -4.72 -2.62 50.06
CA ALA A 24 -5.77 -3.65 50.08
C ALA A 24 -7.16 -3.05 50.41
N GLY A 25 -7.23 -2.06 51.29
CA GLY A 25 -8.49 -1.38 51.64
C GLY A 25 -9.04 -0.53 50.49
N VAL A 26 -8.17 0.19 49.76
CA VAL A 26 -8.56 0.97 48.60
C VAL A 26 -8.94 0.06 47.43
N ALA A 27 -8.17 -1.03 47.23
CA ALA A 27 -8.45 -2.00 46.18
C ALA A 27 -9.78 -2.76 46.37
N ALA A 28 -10.28 -2.89 47.65
CA ALA A 28 -11.56 -3.50 47.96
C ALA A 28 -12.75 -2.52 47.90
N SER A 29 -12.50 -1.21 47.66
CA SER A 29 -13.58 -0.24 47.57
C SER A 29 -14.37 -0.40 46.27
N LYS A 30 -15.70 -0.40 46.36
CA LYS A 30 -16.59 -0.53 45.19
C LYS A 30 -16.28 0.47 44.06
N PRO A 31 -16.05 1.78 44.32
CA PRO A 31 -15.73 2.73 43.25
C PRO A 31 -14.39 2.45 42.59
N PHE A 32 -13.37 1.99 43.34
CA PHE A 32 -12.07 1.62 42.78
C PHE A 32 -12.17 0.41 41.85
N LEU A 33 -12.89 -0.64 42.24
CA LEU A 33 -13.12 -1.81 41.39
C LEU A 33 -13.85 -1.45 40.09
N ILE A 34 -14.86 -0.58 40.17
CA ILE A 34 -15.57 -0.10 38.97
C ILE A 34 -14.61 0.64 38.02
N THR A 35 -13.79 1.54 38.56
CA THR A 35 -12.85 2.31 37.75
C THR A 35 -11.79 1.42 37.10
N VAL A 36 -11.20 0.48 37.85
CA VAL A 36 -10.20 -0.47 37.33
C VAL A 36 -10.83 -1.38 36.26
N SER A 37 -12.06 -1.86 36.51
CA SER A 37 -12.77 -2.71 35.56
C SER A 37 -13.07 -1.94 34.27
N ALA A 38 -13.49 -0.66 34.34
CA ALA A 38 -13.73 0.18 33.19
C ALA A 38 -12.44 0.42 32.39
N LEU A 39 -11.34 0.75 33.06
CA LEU A 39 -10.03 0.89 32.42
C LEU A 39 -9.56 -0.42 31.77
N ALA A 40 -9.69 -1.53 32.46
CA ALA A 40 -9.34 -2.84 31.90
C ALA A 40 -10.19 -3.17 30.66
N ALA A 41 -11.49 -2.88 30.70
CA ALA A 41 -12.37 -3.07 29.55
C ALA A 41 -11.95 -2.22 28.34
N VAL A 42 -11.58 -0.95 28.55
CA VAL A 42 -11.10 -0.07 27.47
C VAL A 42 -9.78 -0.58 26.91
N VAL A 43 -8.84 -1.04 27.75
CA VAL A 43 -7.57 -1.59 27.30
C VAL A 43 -7.79 -2.90 26.51
N CYS A 44 -8.62 -3.80 27.01
CA CYS A 44 -8.96 -5.04 26.30
C CYS A 44 -9.65 -4.75 24.96
N TRP A 45 -10.59 -3.81 24.95
CA TRP A 45 -11.28 -3.41 23.72
C TRP A 45 -10.32 -2.80 22.71
N SER A 46 -9.45 -1.88 23.13
CA SER A 46 -8.45 -1.27 22.24
C SER A 46 -7.45 -2.29 21.70
N ALA A 47 -7.05 -3.27 22.51
CA ALA A 47 -6.17 -4.34 22.06
C ALA A 47 -6.85 -5.26 21.04
N LEU A 48 -8.13 -5.60 21.24
CA LEU A 48 -8.93 -6.37 20.29
C LEU A 48 -9.08 -5.62 18.97
N VAL A 49 -9.45 -4.34 19.00
CA VAL A 49 -9.57 -3.51 17.80
C VAL A 49 -8.24 -3.35 17.07
N ALA A 50 -7.13 -3.19 17.81
CA ALA A 50 -5.79 -3.08 17.22
C ALA A 50 -5.29 -4.40 16.59
N SER A 51 -5.73 -5.54 17.11
CA SER A 51 -5.38 -6.87 16.61
C SER A 51 -6.33 -7.38 15.52
N ASP A 52 -7.46 -6.71 15.32
CA ASP A 52 -8.41 -7.08 14.28
C ASP A 52 -7.83 -6.77 12.90
N GLY A 53 -7.27 -7.80 12.25
CA GLY A 53 -6.70 -7.73 10.90
C GLY A 53 -7.75 -7.48 9.81
N THR A 54 -9.05 -7.49 10.14
CA THR A 54 -10.15 -7.23 9.19
C THR A 54 -10.44 -5.74 9.03
N LEU A 55 -9.97 -4.89 9.97
CA LEU A 55 -10.14 -3.44 9.87
C LEU A 55 -9.37 -2.91 8.66
N THR A 56 -10.10 -2.35 7.73
CA THR A 56 -9.57 -1.69 6.54
C THR A 56 -9.60 -0.18 6.67
N ARG A 57 -8.65 0.48 6.00
CA ARG A 57 -8.57 1.94 5.90
C ARG A 57 -8.28 2.34 4.47
N GLN A 58 -8.85 3.44 4.05
CA GLN A 58 -8.51 4.03 2.77
C GLN A 58 -7.17 4.75 2.84
N LYS A 59 -6.32 4.50 1.85
CA LYS A 59 -5.03 5.16 1.65
C LYS A 59 -5.00 5.76 0.25
N VAL A 60 -4.65 7.04 0.19
CA VAL A 60 -4.54 7.78 -1.07
C VAL A 60 -3.08 7.87 -1.47
N PHE A 61 -2.78 7.51 -2.70
CA PHE A 61 -1.48 7.71 -3.34
C PHE A 61 -1.65 8.76 -4.44
N ALA A 62 -0.95 9.87 -4.29
CA ALA A 62 -0.84 10.88 -5.35
C ALA A 62 0.35 10.54 -6.25
N ASN A 63 0.25 10.85 -7.53
CA ASN A 63 1.35 10.74 -8.50
C ASN A 63 1.96 9.33 -8.59
N VAL A 64 1.13 8.31 -8.71
CA VAL A 64 1.59 6.93 -8.96
C VAL A 64 1.97 6.81 -10.43
N ALA A 65 3.21 6.45 -10.71
CA ALA A 65 3.67 6.20 -12.08
C ALA A 65 2.95 4.98 -12.64
N VAL A 66 2.48 5.12 -13.87
CA VAL A 66 1.81 4.06 -14.63
C VAL A 66 2.74 3.59 -15.73
N SER A 67 2.84 2.30 -15.96
CA SER A 67 3.59 1.73 -17.08
C SER A 67 2.67 1.42 -18.25
N VAL A 68 3.25 1.25 -19.45
CA VAL A 68 2.53 0.78 -20.62
C VAL A 68 3.06 -0.59 -20.99
N THR A 69 2.15 -1.53 -21.26
CA THR A 69 2.48 -2.90 -21.62
C THR A 69 1.81 -3.31 -22.94
N GLY A 70 2.32 -4.34 -23.60
CA GLY A 70 1.68 -4.88 -24.79
C GLY A 70 2.07 -4.23 -26.13
N ASP A 71 3.01 -3.27 -26.17
CA ASP A 71 3.44 -2.59 -27.41
C ASP A 71 3.92 -3.57 -28.51
N ALA A 72 4.74 -4.55 -28.14
CA ALA A 72 5.19 -5.57 -29.09
C ALA A 72 4.04 -6.41 -29.67
N ALA A 73 3.06 -6.75 -28.84
CA ALA A 73 1.87 -7.49 -29.26
C ALA A 73 0.97 -6.63 -30.19
N LEU A 74 0.82 -5.34 -29.90
CA LEU A 74 0.09 -4.41 -30.75
C LEU A 74 0.77 -4.28 -32.12
N LYS A 75 2.08 -4.07 -32.15
CA LYS A 75 2.88 -3.99 -33.38
C LYS A 75 2.83 -5.28 -34.20
N SER A 76 2.82 -6.45 -33.57
CA SER A 76 2.70 -7.72 -34.28
C SER A 76 1.34 -7.87 -35.02
N ARG A 77 0.31 -7.17 -34.56
CA ARG A 77 -1.02 -7.09 -35.20
C ARG A 77 -1.09 -6.01 -36.29
N GLY A 78 0.02 -5.25 -36.51
CA GLY A 78 0.09 -4.19 -37.51
C GLY A 78 -0.51 -2.87 -37.07
N TYR A 79 -0.57 -2.63 -35.76
CA TYR A 79 -1.08 -1.38 -35.17
C TYR A 79 0.02 -0.62 -34.45
N ILE A 80 -0.08 0.70 -34.41
CA ILE A 80 0.80 1.59 -33.66
C ILE A 80 -0.02 2.69 -33.00
N VAL A 81 0.36 3.06 -31.79
CA VAL A 81 -0.19 4.22 -31.10
C VAL A 81 0.53 5.46 -31.61
N MET A 82 -0.23 6.45 -32.04
CA MET A 82 0.29 7.72 -32.57
C MET A 82 0.63 8.72 -31.49
N ASP A 83 -0.04 8.63 -30.35
CA ASP A 83 0.21 9.49 -29.20
C ASP A 83 1.52 9.11 -28.50
N ASP A 84 2.22 10.09 -27.95
CA ASP A 84 3.47 9.87 -27.20
C ASP A 84 3.23 9.31 -25.79
N ILE A 85 2.31 8.37 -25.69
CA ILE A 85 1.96 7.70 -24.42
C ILE A 85 3.10 6.83 -23.89
N LEU A 86 4.04 6.43 -24.73
CA LEU A 86 5.21 5.65 -24.31
C LEU A 86 6.29 6.55 -23.68
N GLY A 87 6.32 7.84 -24.03
CA GLY A 87 7.26 8.83 -23.50
C GLY A 87 6.75 9.56 -22.26
N GLU A 88 5.49 9.95 -22.25
CA GLU A 88 4.89 10.75 -21.17
C GLU A 88 3.58 10.16 -20.68
N VAL A 89 3.67 9.13 -19.85
CA VAL A 89 2.49 8.51 -19.22
C VAL A 89 2.00 9.39 -18.06
N PRO A 90 0.72 9.79 -18.04
CA PRO A 90 0.20 10.58 -16.94
C PRO A 90 0.24 9.78 -15.64
N ALA A 91 0.73 10.41 -14.58
CA ALA A 91 0.65 9.84 -13.24
C ALA A 91 -0.80 9.83 -12.75
N VAL A 92 -1.17 8.78 -12.02
CA VAL A 92 -2.54 8.63 -11.51
C VAL A 92 -2.59 8.85 -10.00
N LYS A 93 -3.73 9.37 -9.55
CA LYS A 93 -4.10 9.41 -8.15
C LYS A 93 -4.95 8.18 -7.85
N MET A 94 -4.52 7.36 -6.92
CA MET A 94 -5.16 6.09 -6.60
C MET A 94 -5.57 6.03 -5.13
N THR A 95 -6.80 5.62 -4.86
CA THR A 95 -7.31 5.34 -3.51
C THR A 95 -7.49 3.83 -3.36
N VAL A 96 -6.90 3.28 -2.34
CA VAL A 96 -6.94 1.84 -2.06
C VAL A 96 -7.49 1.57 -0.67
N GLU A 97 -8.14 0.45 -0.49
CA GLU A 97 -8.59 -0.04 0.81
C GLU A 97 -7.61 -1.08 1.32
N VAL A 98 -6.91 -0.75 2.40
CA VAL A 98 -5.80 -1.56 2.93
C VAL A 98 -6.10 -1.93 4.37
N THR A 99 -5.75 -3.16 4.75
CA THR A 99 -5.85 -3.60 6.15
C THR A 99 -4.92 -2.76 7.04
N GLN A 100 -5.34 -2.51 8.27
CA GLN A 100 -4.59 -1.71 9.24
C GLN A 100 -3.15 -2.22 9.43
N SER A 101 -2.94 -3.53 9.39
CA SER A 101 -1.63 -4.17 9.51
C SER A 101 -0.67 -3.85 8.34
N ASN A 102 -1.22 -3.63 7.14
CA ASN A 102 -0.45 -3.37 5.93
C ASN A 102 -0.35 -1.89 5.58
N TYR A 103 -1.06 -1.01 6.31
CA TYR A 103 -1.18 0.41 5.98
C TYR A 103 0.16 1.12 5.79
N ASN A 104 1.15 0.82 6.64
CA ASN A 104 2.49 1.43 6.58
C ASN A 104 3.44 0.75 5.58
N ARG A 105 3.10 -0.46 5.14
CA ARG A 105 3.96 -1.27 4.25
C ARG A 105 3.63 -1.07 2.78
N VAL A 106 2.39 -0.72 2.46
CA VAL A 106 1.92 -0.59 1.10
C VAL A 106 2.32 0.75 0.49
N SER A 107 2.77 0.71 -0.77
CA SER A 107 3.04 1.87 -1.63
C SER A 107 2.18 1.82 -2.89
N GLY A 108 2.04 2.93 -3.61
CA GLY A 108 1.32 2.95 -4.89
C GLY A 108 1.92 2.00 -5.93
N THR A 109 3.25 1.84 -5.93
CA THR A 109 3.97 0.91 -6.82
C THR A 109 3.69 -0.56 -6.53
N SER A 110 3.19 -0.89 -5.32
CA SER A 110 2.84 -2.28 -4.96
C SER A 110 1.68 -2.83 -5.79
N TYR A 111 0.87 -1.97 -6.40
CA TYR A 111 -0.25 -2.33 -7.27
C TYR A 111 0.16 -2.48 -8.73
N ASN A 112 1.32 -1.92 -9.11
CA ASN A 112 1.87 -1.91 -10.47
C ASN A 112 0.80 -1.53 -11.51
N PRO A 113 0.26 -0.29 -11.45
CA PRO A 113 -0.74 0.16 -12.41
C PRO A 113 -0.13 0.25 -13.80
N HIS A 114 -0.87 -0.18 -14.81
CA HIS A 114 -0.42 -0.14 -16.20
C HIS A 114 -1.58 -0.01 -17.17
N PHE A 115 -1.30 0.55 -18.36
CA PHE A 115 -2.17 0.48 -19.51
C PHE A 115 -1.77 -0.72 -20.37
N ASP A 116 -2.73 -1.55 -20.72
CA ASP A 116 -2.50 -2.73 -21.54
C ASP A 116 -2.96 -2.50 -22.97
N LEU A 117 -1.99 -2.29 -23.86
CA LEU A 117 -2.24 -2.06 -25.29
C LEU A 117 -2.80 -3.30 -26.00
N THR A 118 -2.80 -4.46 -25.37
CA THR A 118 -3.40 -5.66 -25.96
C THR A 118 -4.92 -5.57 -26.05
N GLN A 119 -5.54 -4.68 -25.24
CA GLN A 119 -6.98 -4.41 -25.26
C GLN A 119 -7.45 -3.67 -26.51
N ILE A 120 -6.53 -3.02 -27.23
CA ILE A 120 -6.84 -2.33 -28.49
C ILE A 120 -7.32 -3.31 -29.54
N THR A 121 -8.50 -3.06 -30.09
CA THR A 121 -9.17 -3.96 -31.04
C THR A 121 -9.10 -3.48 -32.48
N GLY A 122 -8.84 -2.20 -32.73
CA GLY A 122 -8.88 -1.64 -34.08
C GLY A 122 -8.24 -0.26 -34.21
N GLU A 123 -8.35 0.31 -35.41
CA GLU A 123 -7.90 1.66 -35.74
C GLU A 123 -8.82 2.72 -35.14
N GLY A 124 -8.28 3.94 -34.98
CA GLY A 124 -8.99 5.09 -34.44
C GLY A 124 -8.80 5.32 -32.96
N GLU A 125 -9.75 5.99 -32.35
CA GLU A 125 -9.72 6.27 -30.92
C GLU A 125 -10.09 5.03 -30.11
N ASN A 126 -9.22 4.65 -29.18
CA ASN A 126 -9.42 3.54 -28.25
C ASN A 126 -9.28 4.04 -26.80
N GLU A 127 -10.19 3.64 -25.94
CA GLU A 127 -10.13 3.93 -24.52
C GLU A 127 -9.38 2.81 -23.79
N LEU A 128 -8.34 3.17 -23.06
CA LEU A 128 -7.54 2.25 -22.24
C LEU A 128 -7.79 2.53 -20.78
N SER A 129 -8.34 1.56 -20.07
CA SER A 129 -8.50 1.62 -18.62
C SER A 129 -7.22 1.23 -17.90
N VAL A 130 -6.99 1.82 -16.72
CA VAL A 130 -5.88 1.45 -15.85
C VAL A 130 -6.12 0.03 -15.31
N THR A 131 -5.13 -0.84 -15.50
CA THR A 131 -5.13 -2.22 -15.00
C THR A 131 -4.08 -2.37 -13.90
N TYR A 132 -4.31 -3.29 -12.97
CA TYR A 132 -3.43 -3.54 -11.83
C TYR A 132 -2.92 -4.97 -11.86
N SER A 133 -1.59 -5.15 -11.82
CA SER A 133 -0.99 -6.51 -11.81
C SER A 133 -1.16 -7.22 -10.47
N SER A 134 -1.36 -6.47 -9.38
CA SER A 134 -1.49 -7.03 -8.03
C SER A 134 -2.46 -6.21 -7.20
N GLN A 135 -3.30 -6.91 -6.44
CA GLN A 135 -4.17 -6.33 -5.40
C GLN A 135 -3.97 -7.05 -4.06
N LEU A 136 -2.74 -7.51 -3.82
CA LEU A 136 -2.39 -8.31 -2.64
C LEU A 136 -2.73 -7.61 -1.31
N TYR A 137 -2.64 -6.29 -1.28
CA TYR A 137 -2.84 -5.50 -0.05
C TYR A 137 -4.29 -5.00 0.12
N GLY A 138 -5.15 -5.25 -0.86
CA GLY A 138 -6.55 -4.86 -0.87
C GLY A 138 -6.98 -4.22 -2.18
N PRO A 139 -8.28 -4.00 -2.37
CA PRO A 139 -8.82 -3.50 -3.64
C PRO A 139 -8.50 -2.02 -3.88
N VAL A 140 -8.40 -1.64 -5.14
CA VAL A 140 -8.41 -0.24 -5.59
C VAL A 140 -9.85 0.24 -5.61
N VAL A 141 -10.12 1.32 -4.86
CA VAL A 141 -11.47 1.91 -4.73
C VAL A 141 -11.72 2.93 -5.84
N SER A 142 -10.71 3.77 -6.13
CA SER A 142 -10.78 4.76 -7.21
C SER A 142 -9.41 5.04 -7.79
N CYS A 143 -9.39 5.44 -9.06
CA CYS A 143 -8.22 5.87 -9.79
C CYS A 143 -8.58 7.06 -10.68
N GLU A 144 -7.77 8.09 -10.68
CA GLU A 144 -7.96 9.33 -11.46
C GLU A 144 -6.65 9.71 -12.17
N PRO A 145 -6.63 9.75 -13.52
CA PRO A 145 -7.67 9.28 -14.44
C PRO A 145 -7.82 7.76 -14.40
N SER A 146 -9.04 7.26 -14.61
CA SER A 146 -9.35 5.82 -14.65
C SER A 146 -9.07 5.20 -16.02
N ALA A 147 -9.09 6.03 -17.05
CA ALA A 147 -8.84 5.65 -18.43
C ALA A 147 -8.20 6.81 -19.21
N ILE A 148 -7.57 6.49 -20.32
CA ILE A 148 -7.05 7.45 -21.29
C ILE A 148 -7.53 7.07 -22.68
N THR A 149 -7.70 8.05 -23.56
CA THR A 149 -7.98 7.83 -24.97
C THR A 149 -6.67 7.86 -25.75
N VAL A 150 -6.45 6.90 -26.61
CA VAL A 150 -5.28 6.82 -27.50
C VAL A 150 -5.70 6.67 -28.94
N HIS A 151 -4.98 7.33 -29.83
CA HIS A 151 -5.21 7.20 -31.27
C HIS A 151 -4.30 6.12 -31.85
N VAL A 152 -4.92 5.16 -32.56
CA VAL A 152 -4.24 3.99 -33.09
C VAL A 152 -4.39 3.95 -34.61
N GLU A 153 -3.29 3.74 -35.26
CA GLU A 153 -3.24 3.60 -36.74
C GLU A 153 -2.63 2.27 -37.15
N ARG A 154 -2.99 1.84 -38.33
CA ARG A 154 -2.38 0.68 -38.97
C ARG A 154 -1.09 1.09 -39.65
N TYR A 155 -0.01 0.36 -39.39
CA TYR A 155 1.22 0.58 -40.11
C TYR A 155 1.56 -0.60 -41.03
N ILE A 156 2.22 -0.29 -42.15
CA ILE A 156 2.76 -1.29 -43.05
C ILE A 156 4.27 -1.09 -43.19
N THR A 157 5.02 -2.16 -43.18
CA THR A 157 6.46 -2.14 -43.40
C THR A 157 6.73 -2.47 -44.89
N ARG A 158 7.38 -1.53 -45.63
CA ARG A 158 7.80 -1.75 -47.01
C ARG A 158 9.32 -1.65 -47.10
N ARG A 159 9.92 -2.62 -47.81
CA ARG A 159 11.32 -2.50 -48.17
C ARG A 159 11.47 -1.57 -49.38
N VAL A 160 12.23 -0.51 -49.21
CA VAL A 160 12.56 0.40 -50.30
C VAL A 160 14.04 0.20 -50.64
N PRO A 161 14.38 -0.08 -51.92
CA PRO A 161 15.78 -0.13 -52.36
C PRO A 161 16.35 1.27 -52.29
N VAL A 162 17.46 1.42 -51.59
CA VAL A 162 18.23 2.70 -51.61
C VAL A 162 19.31 2.57 -52.65
N VAL A 163 19.23 3.39 -53.71
CA VAL A 163 20.28 3.52 -54.73
C VAL A 163 21.15 4.71 -54.33
N ILE A 164 22.42 4.46 -54.07
CA ILE A 164 23.38 5.54 -53.78
C ILE A 164 24.05 5.89 -55.12
N GLU A 165 23.70 7.05 -55.66
CA GLU A 165 24.43 7.63 -56.79
C GLU A 165 25.59 8.45 -56.24
N MET A 166 26.81 8.00 -56.54
CA MET A 166 28.00 8.79 -56.22
C MET A 166 28.24 9.77 -57.37
N THR A 167 27.96 11.04 -57.08
CA THR A 167 28.26 12.16 -57.99
C THR A 167 29.56 12.82 -57.51
N GLY A 168 30.66 12.55 -58.16
CA GLY A 168 31.96 13.18 -57.86
C GLY A 168 33.03 12.67 -58.81
N ALA A 169 33.88 13.54 -59.32
CA ALA A 169 35.08 13.15 -60.07
C ALA A 169 36.10 12.55 -59.11
N MET A 170 36.66 11.37 -59.42
CA MET A 170 37.81 10.86 -58.72
C MET A 170 38.98 11.80 -58.92
N PRO A 171 39.70 12.21 -57.87
CA PRO A 171 40.95 12.93 -58.09
C PRO A 171 41.95 11.95 -58.78
N GLU A 172 42.46 12.37 -59.90
CA GLU A 172 43.57 11.70 -60.57
C GLU A 172 44.81 11.79 -59.66
N GLY A 173 45.40 10.62 -59.30
CA GLY A 173 46.66 10.53 -58.57
C GLY A 173 47.89 10.59 -59.48
#